data_fefea52bc3758fe8fcbcb61c332cfbfe
#
_entry.id   fefea52bc3758fe8fcbcb61c332cfbfe
#
_cell.length_a   1.000
_cell.length_b   1.000
_cell.length_c   1.000
_cell.angle_alpha   90.00
_cell.angle_beta   90.00
_cell.angle_gamma   90.00
#
_symmetry.space_group_name_H-M   'P 1'
#
loop_
_entity.id
_entity.type
_entity.pdbx_description
1 polymer ?
#
loop_
_entity_poly.entity_id
_entity_poly.type
_entity_poly.pdbx_seq_one_letter_code
_entity_poly.pdbx_strand_id
1 'polypeptide(L)'
;MAIPHVYVYAEYQVSIPFDKIDWAPINVEMKKFPGLLSKTWLSGVNTHSVGGFYAFDTRENAQAYIDGLLTPFARQINGNLSARLFDADVTAQASIGMDSPFFART
;
A
#
# COMPACT_ATOMS: atom_id res chain seq x y z
N MET A 1 -5.97 -10.08 -14.97
CA MET A 1 -5.55 -9.34 -13.77
C MET A 1 -4.92 -10.31 -12.79
N ALA A 2 -3.79 -9.95 -12.24
CA ALA A 2 -3.11 -10.80 -11.27
C ALA A 2 -3.82 -10.74 -9.92
N ILE A 3 -3.94 -11.91 -9.27
CA ILE A 3 -4.54 -12.01 -7.94
C ILE A 3 -3.44 -11.81 -6.91
N PRO A 4 -3.65 -10.97 -5.90
CA PRO A 4 -2.61 -10.73 -4.90
C PRO A 4 -2.40 -11.94 -3.99
N HIS A 5 -1.18 -12.09 -3.50
CA HIS A 5 -0.85 -13.08 -2.49
C HIS A 5 -0.54 -12.41 -1.15
N VAL A 6 -0.19 -11.12 -1.16
CA VAL A 6 0.14 -10.36 0.04
C VAL A 6 -0.45 -8.97 -0.06
N TYR A 7 -0.98 -8.46 1.05
CA TYR A 7 -1.35 -7.06 1.16
C TYR A 7 -0.37 -6.34 2.06
N VAL A 8 -0.19 -5.04 1.80
CA VAL A 8 0.50 -4.13 2.70
C VAL A 8 -0.46 -3.03 3.08
N TYR A 9 -0.57 -2.75 4.36
CA TYR A 9 -1.19 -1.54 4.87
C TYR A 9 -0.08 -0.66 5.42
N ALA A 10 -0.02 0.58 4.97
CA ALA A 10 1.00 1.53 5.43
C ALA A 10 0.35 2.86 5.74
N GLU A 11 0.82 3.49 6.82
CA GLU A 11 0.30 4.78 7.24
C GLU A 11 1.42 5.56 7.90
N TYR A 12 1.52 6.88 7.62
CA TYR A 12 2.38 7.76 8.38
C TYR A 12 1.65 9.05 8.70
N GLN A 13 2.07 9.67 9.79
CA GLN A 13 1.56 10.97 10.15
C GLN A 13 2.21 12.04 9.28
N VAL A 14 1.41 13.01 8.88
CA VAL A 14 1.86 14.10 8.04
C VAL A 14 1.27 15.40 8.57
N SER A 15 1.97 16.50 8.33
CA SER A 15 1.46 17.82 8.68
C SER A 15 0.77 18.51 7.52
N ILE A 16 0.78 17.89 6.33
CA ILE A 16 0.22 18.47 5.11
C ILE A 16 -0.97 17.63 4.69
N PRO A 17 -2.14 18.23 4.41
CA PRO A 17 -3.28 17.45 3.93
C PRO A 17 -3.03 16.86 2.55
N PHE A 18 -3.73 15.77 2.23
CA PHE A 18 -3.47 15.02 1.00
C PHE A 18 -3.62 15.88 -0.25
N ASP A 19 -4.56 16.83 -0.27
CA ASP A 19 -4.77 17.66 -1.44
C ASP A 19 -3.60 18.58 -1.75
N LYS A 20 -2.62 18.68 -0.85
CA LYS A 20 -1.38 19.42 -1.07
C LYS A 20 -0.22 18.51 -1.47
N ILE A 21 -0.44 17.22 -1.58
CA ILE A 21 0.59 16.25 -1.96
C ILE A 21 0.57 16.09 -3.48
N ASP A 22 1.74 16.22 -4.09
CA ASP A 22 1.88 15.97 -5.53
C ASP A 22 2.07 14.48 -5.75
N TRP A 23 0.96 13.75 -5.82
CA TRP A 23 0.97 12.29 -5.86
C TRP A 23 1.35 11.70 -7.23
N ALA A 24 1.18 12.44 -8.31
CA ALA A 24 1.37 11.87 -9.65
C ALA A 24 2.80 11.36 -9.88
N PRO A 25 3.88 12.15 -9.62
CA PRO A 25 5.23 11.61 -9.77
C PRO A 25 5.55 10.52 -8.75
N ILE A 26 4.93 10.56 -7.58
CA ILE A 26 5.10 9.50 -6.57
C ILE A 26 4.55 8.18 -7.12
N ASN A 27 3.39 8.21 -7.75
CA ASN A 27 2.81 7.02 -8.36
C ASN A 27 3.74 6.42 -9.40
N VAL A 28 4.37 7.27 -10.23
CA VAL A 28 5.30 6.79 -11.26
C VAL A 28 6.46 6.00 -10.61
N GLU A 29 7.03 6.53 -9.54
CA GLU A 29 8.14 5.87 -8.85
C GLU A 29 7.68 4.57 -8.18
N MET A 30 6.51 4.58 -7.56
CA MET A 30 5.98 3.38 -6.90
C MET A 30 5.74 2.25 -7.89
N LYS A 31 5.22 2.57 -9.08
CA LYS A 31 4.93 1.57 -10.10
C LYS A 31 6.17 0.85 -10.62
N LYS A 32 7.36 1.40 -10.39
CA LYS A 32 8.60 0.77 -10.82
C LYS A 32 9.01 -0.40 -9.92
N PHE A 33 8.42 -0.53 -8.75
CA PHE A 33 8.79 -1.61 -7.84
C PHE A 33 8.23 -2.95 -8.31
N PRO A 34 9.08 -3.99 -8.31
CA PRO A 34 8.64 -5.32 -8.73
C PRO A 34 7.51 -5.84 -7.86
N GLY A 35 6.53 -6.45 -8.49
CA GLY A 35 5.46 -7.15 -7.80
C GLY A 35 4.34 -6.29 -7.27
N LEU A 36 4.42 -4.97 -7.37
CA LEU A 36 3.32 -4.10 -6.97
C LEU A 36 2.19 -4.22 -8.00
N LEU A 37 1.05 -4.74 -7.58
CA LEU A 37 -0.11 -4.92 -8.44
C LEU A 37 -1.03 -3.71 -8.44
N SER A 38 -1.24 -3.11 -7.27
CA SER A 38 -2.09 -1.93 -7.14
C SER A 38 -1.85 -1.24 -5.81
N LYS A 39 -2.24 0.03 -5.76
CA LYS A 39 -2.25 0.81 -4.53
C LYS A 39 -3.54 1.61 -4.47
N THR A 40 -4.14 1.64 -3.30
CA THR A 40 -5.24 2.55 -2.98
C THR A 40 -4.72 3.55 -1.96
N TRP A 41 -4.72 4.83 -2.32
CA TRP A 41 -4.29 5.87 -1.40
C TRP A 41 -5.28 6.02 -0.25
N LEU A 42 -4.76 6.30 0.94
CA LEU A 42 -5.58 6.50 2.14
C LEU A 42 -5.27 7.84 2.76
N SER A 43 -6.31 8.58 3.11
CA SER A 43 -6.18 9.82 3.85
C SER A 43 -7.00 9.66 5.13
N GLY A 44 -6.36 9.80 6.27
CA GLY A 44 -7.01 9.58 7.55
C GLY A 44 -8.12 10.59 7.82
N VAL A 45 -9.23 10.11 8.36
CA VAL A 45 -10.33 11.00 8.75
C VAL A 45 -9.99 11.58 10.11
N ASN A 46 -9.68 12.89 10.14
CA ASN A 46 -9.36 13.64 11.36
C ASN A 46 -8.12 13.12 12.10
N THR A 47 -7.16 12.49 11.39
CA THR A 47 -5.99 11.90 12.03
C THR A 47 -4.66 12.45 11.51
N HIS A 48 -4.67 13.37 10.56
CA HIS A 48 -3.46 13.93 9.96
C HIS A 48 -2.49 12.84 9.49
N SER A 49 -3.04 11.81 8.84
CA SER A 49 -2.24 10.70 8.35
C SER A 49 -2.54 10.45 6.88
N VAL A 50 -1.54 9.87 6.21
CA VAL A 50 -1.68 9.45 4.82
C VAL A 50 -1.03 8.09 4.68
N GLY A 51 -1.52 7.30 3.77
CA GLY A 51 -0.95 5.98 3.57
C GLY A 51 -1.49 5.30 2.34
N GLY A 52 -1.43 3.99 2.34
CA GLY A 52 -1.92 3.21 1.23
C GLY A 52 -2.22 1.78 1.62
N PHE A 53 -3.11 1.20 0.84
CA PHE A 53 -3.39 -0.22 0.87
C PHE A 53 -2.87 -0.80 -0.45
N TYR A 54 -1.95 -1.75 -0.36
CA TYR A 54 -1.22 -2.24 -1.51
C TYR A 54 -1.48 -3.72 -1.72
N ALA A 55 -1.53 -4.15 -2.98
CA ALA A 55 -1.58 -5.55 -3.36
C ALA A 55 -0.26 -5.93 -4.02
N PHE A 56 0.34 -7.03 -3.57
CA PHE A 56 1.63 -7.52 -4.07
C PHE A 56 1.53 -8.98 -4.49
N ASP A 57 2.42 -9.37 -5.40
CA ASP A 57 2.49 -10.75 -5.89
C ASP A 57 3.20 -11.68 -4.90
N THR A 58 4.23 -11.20 -4.19
CA THR A 58 4.99 -12.02 -3.23
C THR A 58 5.30 -11.24 -1.96
N ARG A 59 5.52 -11.98 -0.89
CA ARG A 59 5.93 -11.40 0.38
C ARG A 59 7.30 -10.72 0.26
N GLU A 60 8.21 -11.32 -0.49
CA GLU A 60 9.55 -10.79 -0.70
C GLU A 60 9.50 -9.42 -1.38
N ASN A 61 8.69 -9.29 -2.42
CA ASN A 61 8.54 -8.02 -3.11
C ASN A 61 7.87 -6.97 -2.23
N ALA A 62 6.87 -7.38 -1.44
CA ALA A 62 6.21 -6.47 -0.50
C ALA A 62 7.19 -5.94 0.54
N GLN A 63 8.02 -6.83 1.11
CA GLN A 63 9.01 -6.41 2.11
C GLN A 63 10.06 -5.49 1.50
N ALA A 64 10.51 -5.81 0.28
CA ALA A 64 11.48 -4.96 -0.42
C ALA A 64 10.94 -3.56 -0.66
N TYR A 65 9.65 -3.44 -0.96
CA TYR A 65 9.00 -2.14 -1.13
C TYR A 65 8.97 -1.34 0.17
N ILE A 66 8.65 -1.99 1.29
CA ILE A 66 8.65 -1.33 2.60
C ILE A 66 10.04 -0.83 2.93
N ASP A 67 11.06 -1.67 2.75
CA ASP A 67 12.44 -1.35 3.12
C ASP A 67 13.07 -0.35 2.16
N GLY A 68 12.78 -0.45 0.88
CA GLY A 68 13.44 0.33 -0.16
C GLY A 68 12.76 1.65 -0.51
N LEU A 69 11.45 1.78 -0.23
CA LEU A 69 10.73 3.00 -0.56
C LEU A 69 10.04 3.63 0.64
N LEU A 70 9.19 2.87 1.34
CA LEU A 70 8.37 3.45 2.41
C LEU A 70 9.22 3.93 3.58
N THR A 71 10.15 3.11 4.04
CA THR A 71 10.98 3.46 5.20
C THR A 71 11.89 4.67 4.93
N PRO A 72 12.64 4.71 3.80
CA PRO A 72 13.43 5.89 3.49
C PRO A 72 12.58 7.16 3.32
N PHE A 73 11.41 7.03 2.70
CA PHE A 73 10.54 8.19 2.52
C PHE A 73 10.04 8.72 3.86
N ALA A 74 9.66 7.82 4.77
CA ALA A 74 9.21 8.23 6.11
C ALA A 74 10.31 8.98 6.86
N ARG A 75 11.56 8.57 6.70
CA ARG A 75 12.70 9.28 7.30
C ARG A 75 12.85 10.67 6.72
N GLN A 76 12.68 10.82 5.40
CA GLN A 76 12.81 12.12 4.75
C GLN A 76 11.78 13.12 5.26
N ILE A 77 10.56 12.69 5.49
CA ILE A 77 9.48 13.57 5.96
C ILE A 77 9.35 13.59 7.47
N ASN A 78 10.24 12.87 8.17
CA ASN A 78 10.22 12.74 9.63
C ASN A 78 8.87 12.24 10.14
N GLY A 79 8.26 11.31 9.40
CA GLY A 79 6.97 10.74 9.73
C GLY A 79 7.10 9.40 10.43
N ASN A 80 6.15 9.10 11.31
CA ASN A 80 6.05 7.80 11.96
C ASN A 80 5.38 6.83 11.00
N LEU A 81 6.13 5.83 10.54
CA LEU A 81 5.60 4.83 9.62
C LEU A 81 5.09 3.61 10.38
N SER A 82 3.85 3.22 10.10
CA SER A 82 3.31 1.91 10.45
C SER A 82 3.10 1.15 9.16
N ALA A 83 3.76 0.02 8.99
CA ALA A 83 3.60 -0.82 7.80
C ALA A 83 3.42 -2.25 8.25
N ARG A 84 2.41 -2.93 7.70
CA ARG A 84 2.06 -4.29 8.09
C ARG A 84 1.76 -5.12 6.86
N LEU A 85 2.22 -6.36 6.90
CA LEU A 85 1.97 -7.35 5.85
C LEU A 85 0.78 -8.22 6.25
N PHE A 86 -0.04 -8.55 5.27
CA PHE A 86 -1.19 -9.42 5.46
C PHE A 86 -1.17 -10.51 4.39
N ASP A 87 -1.42 -11.74 4.80
CA ASP A 87 -1.48 -12.88 3.90
C ASP A 87 -2.82 -12.88 3.17
N ALA A 88 -2.80 -12.69 1.86
CA ALA A 88 -4.03 -12.66 1.06
C ALA A 88 -4.52 -14.06 0.71
N ASP A 89 -3.62 -15.07 0.73
CA ASP A 89 -3.98 -16.45 0.37
C ASP A 89 -4.82 -17.11 1.46
N VAL A 90 -4.42 -16.92 2.71
CA VAL A 90 -5.10 -17.56 3.85
C VAL A 90 -6.56 -17.15 3.92
N THR A 91 -6.86 -15.88 3.58
CA THR A 91 -8.21 -15.33 3.68
C THR A 91 -8.93 -15.28 2.34
N ALA A 92 -8.36 -15.85 1.28
CA ALA A 92 -8.86 -15.67 -0.08
C ALA A 92 -10.33 -16.07 -0.23
N GLN A 93 -10.71 -17.27 0.25
CA GLN A 93 -12.08 -17.75 0.10
C GLN A 93 -13.08 -16.87 0.86
N ALA A 94 -12.70 -16.43 2.05
CA ALA A 94 -13.55 -15.53 2.83
C ALA A 94 -13.73 -14.19 2.12
N SER A 95 -12.65 -13.68 1.54
CA SER A 95 -12.68 -12.41 0.80
C SER A 95 -13.53 -12.51 -0.46
N ILE A 96 -13.42 -13.62 -1.17
CA ILE A 96 -14.26 -13.88 -2.35
C ILE A 96 -15.74 -13.88 -1.95
N GLY A 97 -16.05 -14.51 -0.82
CA GLY A 97 -17.42 -14.53 -0.29
C GLY A 97 -17.94 -13.16 0.13
N MET A 98 -17.05 -12.21 0.33
CA MET A 98 -17.41 -10.80 0.64
C MET A 98 -17.29 -9.89 -0.58
N ASP A 99 -17.18 -10.47 -1.75
CA ASP A 99 -17.11 -9.72 -3.02
C ASP A 99 -15.91 -8.78 -3.09
N SER A 100 -14.76 -9.19 -2.54
CA SER A 100 -13.55 -8.39 -2.58
C SER A 100 -13.13 -8.10 -4.04
N PRO A 101 -12.87 -6.83 -4.40
CA PRO A 101 -12.50 -6.49 -5.77
C PRO A 101 -11.15 -7.07 -6.19
N PHE A 102 -10.30 -7.46 -5.25
CA PHE A 102 -8.98 -8.02 -5.56
C PHE A 102 -9.06 -9.43 -6.13
N PHE A 103 -10.20 -10.07 -6.02
CA PHE A 103 -10.43 -11.41 -6.58
C PHE A 103 -11.44 -11.39 -7.72
N ALA A 104 -11.80 -10.20 -8.20
CA ALA A 104 -12.73 -10.06 -9.31
C ALA A 104 -12.12 -10.62 -10.58
N ARG A 105 -12.91 -11.34 -11.36
CA ARG A 105 -12.52 -11.86 -12.67
C ARG A 105 -13.17 -11.02 -13.75
N THR A 106 -12.37 -10.57 -14.68
CA THR A 106 -12.87 -9.83 -15.83
C THR A 106 -13.09 -10.76 -17.01
#